data_ff424e776b4a78d814d9324175404544
#
_entry.id   ff424e776b4a78d814d9324175404544
#
_cell.length_a   1.000
_cell.length_b   1.000
_cell.length_c   1.000
_cell.angle_alpha   90.00
_cell.angle_beta   90.00
_cell.angle_gamma   90.00
#
_symmetry.space_group_name_H-M   'P 1'
#
loop_
_entity.id
_entity.type
_entity.pdbx_description
1 polymer ?
#
loop_
_entity_poly.entity_id
_entity_poly.type
_entity_poly.pdbx_seq_one_letter_code
_entity_poly.pdbx_strand_id
1 'polypeptide(L)'
;MIPLYMSERSMADITLISGSTLGGAEYVAEHLAEKLEDGGFSTETLHGPLLEDLPNDGIWLLITSTHGAGDLPDNLLPLYEELKEQQPDLANVRFGAIGIGSREYDTFCGAVEKVETELKSCGAQQIGETLKINILDHDIPEDPAELWLAEWENLLKTD
;
A
#
# COMPACT_ATOMS: atom_id res chain seq x y z
N MET A 1 -30.17 -12.39 -4.31
CA MET A 1 -29.49 -11.49 -5.25
C MET A 1 -28.75 -10.39 -4.52
N ILE A 2 -27.54 -10.13 -4.91
CA ILE A 2 -26.78 -9.04 -4.30
C ILE A 2 -27.21 -7.72 -4.94
N PRO A 3 -27.59 -6.74 -4.14
CA PRO A 3 -27.90 -5.42 -4.69
C PRO A 3 -26.71 -4.82 -5.42
N LEU A 4 -26.96 -4.11 -6.50
CA LEU A 4 -25.92 -3.54 -7.33
C LEU A 4 -24.96 -2.64 -6.54
N TYR A 5 -25.51 -1.83 -5.66
CA TYR A 5 -24.66 -0.92 -4.89
C TYR A 5 -23.70 -1.66 -3.96
N MET A 6 -24.12 -2.82 -3.44
CA MET A 6 -23.23 -3.63 -2.61
C MET A 6 -22.14 -4.26 -3.46
N SER A 7 -22.48 -4.70 -4.67
CA SER A 7 -21.47 -5.21 -5.58
C SER A 7 -20.43 -4.15 -5.90
N GLU A 8 -20.90 -2.92 -6.14
CA GLU A 8 -19.99 -1.82 -6.43
C GLU A 8 -19.08 -1.49 -5.26
N ARG A 9 -19.62 -1.52 -4.04
CA ARG A 9 -18.84 -1.21 -2.85
C ARG A 9 -17.77 -2.24 -2.56
N SER A 10 -18.06 -3.48 -2.86
CA SER A 10 -17.16 -4.58 -2.49
C SER A 10 -16.46 -5.16 -3.70
N MET A 11 -16.44 -4.44 -4.82
CA MET A 11 -15.90 -4.98 -6.04
C MET A 11 -14.38 -5.03 -6.05
N ALA A 12 -13.70 -4.18 -5.32
CA ALA A 12 -12.26 -4.18 -5.31
C ALA A 12 -11.75 -5.24 -4.35
N ASP A 13 -11.08 -6.24 -4.89
CA ASP A 13 -10.42 -7.26 -4.07
C ASP A 13 -9.25 -6.66 -3.32
N ILE A 14 -8.55 -5.73 -3.96
CA ILE A 14 -7.36 -5.11 -3.41
C ILE A 14 -7.46 -3.60 -3.58
N THR A 15 -7.26 -2.87 -2.48
CA THR A 15 -7.20 -1.42 -2.52
C THR A 15 -5.73 -1.01 -2.44
N LEU A 16 -5.24 -0.35 -3.48
CA LEU A 16 -3.86 0.13 -3.50
C LEU A 16 -3.84 1.56 -2.98
N ILE A 17 -2.95 1.80 -2.03
CA ILE A 17 -2.82 3.10 -1.38
C ILE A 17 -1.43 3.63 -1.69
N SER A 18 -1.36 4.73 -2.41
CA SER A 18 -0.06 5.29 -2.76
C SER A 18 0.15 6.65 -2.11
N GLY A 19 1.41 6.94 -1.83
CA GLY A 19 1.82 8.24 -1.34
C GLY A 19 3.19 8.59 -1.85
N SER A 20 3.34 9.75 -2.46
CA SER A 20 4.65 10.26 -2.87
C SER A 20 4.56 11.76 -3.15
N THR A 21 5.72 12.41 -3.06
CA THR A 21 5.82 13.83 -3.34
C THR A 21 5.87 14.12 -4.84
N LEU A 22 6.54 13.25 -5.59
CA LEU A 22 6.79 13.46 -7.01
C LEU A 22 6.08 12.44 -7.92
N GLY A 23 5.15 11.66 -7.38
CA GLY A 23 4.37 10.73 -8.17
C GLY A 23 5.01 9.37 -8.43
N GLY A 24 6.20 9.11 -7.88
CA GLY A 24 6.89 7.85 -8.13
C GLY A 24 6.16 6.63 -7.58
N ALA A 25 5.65 6.73 -6.35
CA ALA A 25 4.90 5.64 -5.75
C ALA A 25 3.56 5.43 -6.45
N GLU A 26 2.94 6.51 -6.93
CA GLU A 26 1.70 6.43 -7.68
C GLU A 26 1.89 5.66 -8.98
N TYR A 27 3.00 5.90 -9.66
CA TYR A 27 3.32 5.21 -10.89
C TYR A 27 3.49 3.71 -10.66
N VAL A 28 4.21 3.34 -9.59
CA VAL A 28 4.37 1.94 -9.21
C VAL A 28 3.02 1.32 -8.87
N ALA A 29 2.20 2.03 -8.09
CA ALA A 29 0.88 1.52 -7.70
C ALA A 29 0.02 1.23 -8.91
N GLU A 30 -0.02 2.13 -9.88
CA GLU A 30 -0.82 1.92 -11.10
C GLU A 30 -0.31 0.75 -11.92
N HIS A 31 1.00 0.59 -12.00
CA HIS A 31 1.61 -0.54 -12.69
C HIS A 31 1.23 -1.86 -12.02
N LEU A 32 1.29 -1.91 -10.70
CA LEU A 32 0.93 -3.12 -9.95
C LEU A 32 -0.56 -3.42 -10.03
N ALA A 33 -1.40 -2.38 -10.03
CA ALA A 33 -2.84 -2.57 -10.20
C ALA A 33 -3.14 -3.28 -11.51
N GLU A 34 -2.48 -2.86 -12.59
CA GLU A 34 -2.65 -3.49 -13.89
C GLU A 34 -2.24 -4.96 -13.86
N LYS A 35 -1.12 -5.26 -13.20
CA LYS A 35 -0.66 -6.64 -13.08
C LYS A 35 -1.62 -7.49 -12.25
N LEU A 36 -2.17 -6.95 -11.18
CA LEU A 36 -3.14 -7.66 -10.36
C LEU A 36 -4.41 -7.95 -11.14
N GLU A 37 -4.86 -7.00 -11.95
CA GLU A 37 -6.04 -7.19 -12.78
C GLU A 37 -5.81 -8.27 -13.83
N ASP A 38 -4.61 -8.32 -14.40
CA ASP A 38 -4.24 -9.39 -15.30
C ASP A 38 -4.29 -10.75 -14.61
N GLY A 39 -4.04 -10.79 -13.31
CA GLY A 39 -4.10 -12.01 -12.51
C GLY A 39 -5.49 -12.38 -12.03
N GLY A 40 -6.50 -11.61 -12.37
CA GLY A 40 -7.89 -11.91 -12.01
C GLY A 40 -8.43 -11.17 -10.81
N PHE A 41 -7.66 -10.26 -10.22
CA PHE A 41 -8.13 -9.45 -9.08
C PHE A 41 -8.74 -8.15 -9.57
N SER A 42 -9.75 -7.67 -8.85
CA SER A 42 -10.24 -6.33 -9.09
C SER A 42 -9.49 -5.37 -8.17
N THR A 43 -9.18 -4.19 -8.65
CA THR A 43 -8.38 -3.23 -7.88
C THR A 43 -9.00 -1.85 -7.87
N GLU A 44 -8.71 -1.12 -6.81
CA GLU A 44 -9.00 0.30 -6.72
C GLU A 44 -7.72 0.98 -6.23
N THR A 45 -7.25 1.98 -6.96
CA THR A 45 -6.01 2.68 -6.62
C THR A 45 -6.34 4.09 -6.15
N LEU A 46 -5.89 4.42 -4.94
CA LEU A 46 -6.14 5.72 -4.31
C LEU A 46 -4.81 6.39 -4.00
N HIS A 47 -4.68 7.63 -4.43
CA HIS A 47 -3.47 8.41 -4.22
C HIS A 47 -3.72 9.42 -3.10
N GLY A 48 -3.02 9.22 -1.98
CA GLY A 48 -3.18 10.09 -0.83
C GLY A 48 -4.59 10.09 -0.24
N PRO A 49 -5.19 8.90 0.00
CA PRO A 49 -6.55 8.84 0.51
C PRO A 49 -6.61 9.26 1.97
N LEU A 50 -7.81 9.62 2.42
CA LEU A 50 -8.11 9.77 3.82
C LEU A 50 -8.69 8.46 4.34
N LEU A 51 -8.75 8.31 5.66
CA LEU A 51 -9.25 7.08 6.26
C LEU A 51 -10.69 6.78 5.83
N GLU A 52 -11.52 7.80 5.69
CA GLU A 52 -12.91 7.65 5.27
C GLU A 52 -13.05 7.13 3.84
N ASP A 53 -12.01 7.25 3.03
CA ASP A 53 -12.01 6.76 1.66
C ASP A 53 -11.70 5.26 1.55
N LEU A 54 -11.27 4.65 2.65
CA LEU A 54 -10.77 3.28 2.65
C LEU A 54 -11.80 2.32 3.24
N PRO A 55 -11.89 1.10 2.67
CA PRO A 55 -12.71 0.07 3.30
C PRO A 55 -12.07 -0.39 4.60
N ASN A 56 -12.87 -0.85 5.54
CA ASN A 56 -12.36 -1.37 6.80
C ASN A 56 -12.24 -2.89 6.81
N ASP A 57 -12.16 -3.48 5.63
CA ASP A 57 -11.96 -4.91 5.46
C ASP A 57 -11.24 -5.16 4.12
N GLY A 58 -10.89 -6.41 3.87
CA GLY A 58 -10.28 -6.80 2.61
C GLY A 58 -8.76 -6.66 2.61
N ILE A 59 -8.22 -6.48 1.43
CA ILE A 59 -6.77 -6.45 1.23
C ILE A 59 -6.33 -5.06 0.78
N TRP A 60 -5.33 -4.53 1.47
CA TRP A 60 -4.72 -3.25 1.11
C TRP A 60 -3.29 -3.49 0.64
N LEU A 61 -2.86 -2.76 -0.36
CA LEU A 61 -1.47 -2.75 -0.78
C LEU A 61 -0.96 -1.31 -0.69
N LEU A 62 -0.03 -1.09 0.22
CA LEU A 62 0.54 0.23 0.47
C LEU A 62 1.81 0.41 -0.34
N ILE A 63 1.89 1.50 -1.10
CA ILE A 63 3.11 1.87 -1.82
C ILE A 63 3.42 3.32 -1.46
N THR A 64 4.50 3.54 -0.74
CA THR A 64 4.86 4.90 -0.33
C THR A 64 6.33 5.19 -0.52
N SER A 65 6.62 6.41 -0.95
CA SER A 65 7.99 6.89 -0.94
C SER A 65 8.34 7.41 0.46
N THR A 66 9.62 7.57 0.72
CA THR A 66 10.11 8.17 1.94
C THR A 66 10.72 9.52 1.61
N HIS A 67 10.38 10.53 2.38
CA HIS A 67 10.86 11.88 2.18
C HIS A 67 11.85 12.26 3.28
N GLY A 68 12.98 12.84 2.89
CA GLY A 68 13.97 13.31 3.85
C GLY A 68 14.44 12.23 4.82
N ALA A 69 14.32 12.49 6.10
CA ALA A 69 14.83 11.62 7.18
C ALA A 69 13.78 10.60 7.63
N GLY A 70 13.09 9.96 6.70
CA GLY A 70 12.11 8.94 7.03
C GLY A 70 10.70 9.48 7.15
N ASP A 71 10.46 10.67 6.63
CA ASP A 71 9.14 11.29 6.71
C ASP A 71 8.19 10.77 5.65
N LEU A 72 6.90 10.80 5.96
CA LEU A 72 5.88 10.43 5.00
C LEU A 72 5.73 11.54 3.95
N PRO A 73 5.35 11.18 2.72
CA PRO A 73 4.97 12.18 1.73
C PRO A 73 3.79 13.01 2.24
N ASP A 74 3.73 14.26 1.82
CA ASP A 74 2.68 15.18 2.27
C ASP A 74 1.27 14.63 2.02
N ASN A 75 1.06 13.93 0.92
CA ASN A 75 -0.26 13.44 0.59
C ASN A 75 -0.66 12.19 1.39
N LEU A 76 0.26 11.55 2.08
CA LEU A 76 -0.05 10.39 2.90
C LEU A 76 -0.08 10.72 4.40
N LEU A 77 0.50 11.84 4.77
CA LEU A 77 0.58 12.26 6.17
C LEU A 77 -0.80 12.36 6.84
N PRO A 78 -1.84 12.94 6.20
CA PRO A 78 -3.15 12.98 6.84
C PRO A 78 -3.71 11.61 7.21
N LEU A 79 -3.54 10.61 6.33
CA LEU A 79 -3.99 9.26 6.64
C LEU A 79 -3.26 8.69 7.83
N TYR A 80 -1.94 8.89 7.89
CA TYR A 80 -1.14 8.42 8.99
C TYR A 80 -1.60 9.02 10.32
N GLU A 81 -1.86 10.33 10.32
CA GLU A 81 -2.33 11.01 11.52
C GLU A 81 -3.71 10.52 11.95
N GLU A 82 -4.60 10.27 11.00
CA GLU A 82 -5.92 9.73 11.32
C GLU A 82 -5.84 8.34 11.92
N LEU A 83 -4.95 7.50 11.41
CA LEU A 83 -4.74 6.15 11.97
C LEU A 83 -4.31 6.24 13.43
N LYS A 84 -3.43 7.17 13.74
CA LYS A 84 -2.93 7.36 15.10
C LYS A 84 -4.01 7.90 16.04
N GLU A 85 -4.79 8.86 15.58
CA GLU A 85 -5.80 9.51 16.41
C GLU A 85 -7.05 8.67 16.60
N GLN A 86 -7.54 8.07 15.52
CA GLN A 86 -8.82 7.36 15.55
C GLN A 86 -8.71 5.90 15.93
N GLN A 87 -7.56 5.30 15.73
CA GLN A 87 -7.32 3.89 16.03
C GLN A 87 -8.48 3.01 15.53
N PRO A 88 -8.76 3.03 14.22
CA PRO A 88 -9.88 2.27 13.68
C PRO A 88 -9.67 0.77 13.87
N ASP A 89 -10.76 0.02 13.89
CA ASP A 89 -10.68 -1.44 13.98
C ASP A 89 -10.40 -2.00 12.59
N LEU A 90 -9.19 -2.45 12.37
CA LEU A 90 -8.75 -3.01 11.09
C LEU A 90 -8.44 -4.51 11.20
N ALA A 91 -9.09 -5.18 12.14
CA ALA A 91 -8.87 -6.63 12.33
C ALA A 91 -9.23 -7.46 11.10
N ASN A 92 -10.10 -6.93 10.24
CA ASN A 92 -10.50 -7.62 9.01
C ASN A 92 -9.68 -7.18 7.79
N VAL A 93 -8.66 -6.36 7.98
CA VAL A 93 -7.79 -5.89 6.91
C VAL A 93 -6.50 -6.69 6.91
N ARG A 94 -6.09 -7.12 5.72
CA ARG A 94 -4.76 -7.71 5.51
C ARG A 94 -4.04 -6.83 4.51
N PHE A 95 -2.74 -6.66 4.65
CA PHE A 95 -2.04 -5.71 3.80
C PHE A 95 -0.66 -6.19 3.38
N GLY A 96 -0.22 -5.67 2.23
CA GLY A 96 1.17 -5.74 1.81
C GLY A 96 1.74 -4.34 1.77
N ALA A 97 3.05 -4.22 1.82
CA ALA A 97 3.68 -2.91 1.88
C ALA A 97 4.93 -2.84 1.03
N ILE A 98 5.06 -1.74 0.29
CA ILE A 98 6.22 -1.45 -0.54
C ILE A 98 6.69 -0.04 -0.20
N GLY A 99 7.95 0.08 0.17
CA GLY A 99 8.58 1.37 0.42
C GLY A 99 9.59 1.69 -0.66
N ILE A 100 9.60 2.94 -1.10
CA ILE A 100 10.57 3.43 -2.08
C ILE A 100 11.39 4.52 -1.41
N GLY A 101 12.70 4.40 -1.49
CA GLY A 101 13.58 5.36 -0.85
C GLY A 101 14.99 5.28 -1.37
N SER A 102 15.89 5.99 -0.70
CA SER A 102 17.31 6.01 -1.04
C SER A 102 18.14 5.73 0.21
N ARG A 103 19.16 4.88 0.08
CA ARG A 103 20.06 4.59 1.18
C ARG A 103 20.96 5.77 1.54
N GLU A 104 20.92 6.83 0.75
CA GLU A 104 21.62 8.05 1.10
C GLU A 104 21.04 8.71 2.34
N TYR A 105 19.80 8.39 2.69
CA TYR A 105 19.14 8.95 3.87
C TYR A 105 19.30 8.02 5.08
N ASP A 106 19.35 8.61 6.26
CA ASP A 106 19.56 7.89 7.51
C ASP A 106 18.50 6.84 7.80
N THR A 107 17.27 7.09 7.37
CA THR A 107 16.14 6.17 7.60
C THR A 107 15.60 5.70 6.27
N PHE A 108 16.28 4.73 5.68
CA PHE A 108 15.86 4.13 4.41
C PHE A 108 14.47 3.52 4.54
N CYS A 109 13.53 4.01 3.69
CA CYS A 109 12.14 3.52 3.68
C CYS A 109 11.43 3.63 5.02
N GLY A 110 11.78 4.65 5.81
CA GLY A 110 11.16 4.85 7.13
C GLY A 110 9.67 5.15 7.07
N ALA A 111 9.20 5.78 5.98
CA ALA A 111 7.79 6.12 5.84
C ALA A 111 6.91 4.86 5.83
N VAL A 112 7.29 3.84 5.08
CA VAL A 112 6.50 2.60 5.01
C VAL A 112 6.45 1.92 6.38
N GLU A 113 7.55 1.94 7.12
CA GLU A 113 7.59 1.32 8.44
C GLU A 113 6.67 2.03 9.43
N LYS A 114 6.58 3.35 9.35
CA LYS A 114 5.67 4.11 10.20
C LYS A 114 4.22 3.74 9.98
N VAL A 115 3.81 3.65 8.72
CA VAL A 115 2.43 3.29 8.39
C VAL A 115 2.12 1.85 8.77
N GLU A 116 3.07 0.93 8.51
CA GLU A 116 2.91 -0.47 8.91
C GLU A 116 2.66 -0.60 10.39
N THR A 117 3.44 0.13 11.19
CA THR A 117 3.31 0.08 12.65
C THR A 117 1.90 0.50 13.08
N GLU A 118 1.38 1.56 12.49
CA GLU A 118 0.04 2.03 12.81
C GLU A 118 -1.05 1.07 12.35
N LEU A 119 -0.88 0.47 11.16
CA LEU A 119 -1.85 -0.51 10.66
C LEU A 119 -1.90 -1.73 11.58
N LYS A 120 -0.74 -2.23 12.01
CA LYS A 120 -0.69 -3.36 12.93
C LYS A 120 -1.26 -3.00 14.29
N SER A 121 -1.03 -1.78 14.74
CA SER A 121 -1.60 -1.28 15.99
C SER A 121 -3.12 -1.26 15.94
N CYS A 122 -3.70 -1.07 14.76
CA CYS A 122 -5.14 -1.07 14.55
C CYS A 122 -5.71 -2.49 14.32
N GLY A 123 -4.87 -3.51 14.32
CA GLY A 123 -5.29 -4.89 14.18
C GLY A 123 -5.10 -5.51 12.81
N ALA A 124 -4.62 -4.75 11.83
CA ALA A 124 -4.39 -5.28 10.49
C ALA A 124 -3.24 -6.28 10.49
N GLN A 125 -3.35 -7.27 9.62
CA GLN A 125 -2.33 -8.33 9.51
C GLN A 125 -1.56 -8.16 8.21
N GLN A 126 -0.24 -8.25 8.30
CA GLN A 126 0.60 -8.12 7.12
C GLN A 126 0.73 -9.46 6.41
N ILE A 127 0.61 -9.42 5.09
CA ILE A 127 0.81 -10.58 4.22
C ILE A 127 2.19 -10.45 3.59
N GLY A 128 3.06 -11.42 3.86
CA GLY A 128 4.41 -11.42 3.31
C GLY A 128 5.30 -10.39 3.97
N GLU A 129 6.38 -10.08 3.31
CA GLU A 129 7.38 -9.16 3.80
C GLU A 129 7.27 -7.81 3.12
N THR A 130 7.75 -6.78 3.79
CA THR A 130 7.81 -5.44 3.20
C THR A 130 8.90 -5.41 2.13
N LEU A 131 8.57 -4.92 0.95
CA LEU A 131 9.56 -4.67 -0.08
C LEU A 131 10.11 -3.25 0.10
N LYS A 132 11.42 -3.12 0.14
CA LYS A 132 12.07 -1.81 0.21
C LYS A 132 12.91 -1.63 -1.04
N ILE A 133 12.54 -0.64 -1.84
CA ILE A 133 13.20 -0.37 -3.13
C ILE A 133 14.15 0.80 -2.96
N ASN A 134 15.43 0.56 -3.23
CA ASN A 134 16.43 1.61 -3.23
C ASN A 134 16.54 2.16 -4.64
N ILE A 135 16.18 3.42 -4.84
CA ILE A 135 16.20 4.05 -6.16
C ILE A 135 17.60 4.17 -6.75
N LEU A 136 18.65 4.01 -5.93
CA LEU A 136 20.02 4.03 -6.42
C LEU A 136 20.40 2.72 -7.11
N ASP A 137 19.73 1.63 -6.75
CA ASP A 137 20.01 0.29 -7.31
C ASP A 137 19.15 -0.02 -8.54
N HIS A 138 18.04 0.69 -8.72
CA HIS A 138 17.07 0.38 -9.75
C HIS A 138 16.65 1.64 -10.51
N ASP A 139 16.88 1.66 -11.81
CA ASP A 139 16.41 2.75 -12.67
C ASP A 139 14.89 2.73 -12.80
N ILE A 140 14.31 1.53 -12.74
CA ILE A 140 12.86 1.35 -12.89
C ILE A 140 12.33 0.64 -11.64
N PRO A 141 11.74 1.37 -10.69
CA PRO A 141 11.21 0.77 -9.46
C PRO A 141 10.15 -0.31 -9.71
N GLU A 142 9.45 -0.24 -10.83
CA GLU A 142 8.43 -1.22 -11.18
C GLU A 142 9.00 -2.63 -11.32
N ASP A 143 10.26 -2.76 -11.75
CA ASP A 143 10.87 -4.07 -11.96
C ASP A 143 10.96 -4.91 -10.67
N PRO A 144 11.57 -4.41 -9.59
CA PRO A 144 11.58 -5.19 -8.35
C PRO A 144 10.19 -5.33 -7.75
N ALA A 145 9.31 -4.35 -7.98
CA ALA A 145 7.95 -4.42 -7.48
C ALA A 145 7.18 -5.57 -8.14
N GLU A 146 7.36 -5.77 -9.45
CA GLU A 146 6.70 -6.88 -10.15
C GLU A 146 7.15 -8.25 -9.63
N LEU A 147 8.44 -8.39 -9.38
CA LEU A 147 8.97 -9.66 -8.86
C LEU A 147 8.39 -9.95 -7.48
N TRP A 148 8.34 -8.94 -6.61
CA TRP A 148 7.73 -9.09 -5.30
C TRP A 148 6.25 -9.41 -5.39
N LEU A 149 5.56 -8.75 -6.33
CA LEU A 149 4.12 -8.93 -6.49
C LEU A 149 3.75 -10.35 -6.86
N ALA A 150 4.55 -11.00 -7.71
CA ALA A 150 4.29 -12.37 -8.11
C ALA A 150 4.27 -13.31 -6.90
N GLU A 151 5.20 -13.13 -5.97
CA GLU A 151 5.24 -13.92 -4.75
C GLU A 151 4.09 -13.57 -3.82
N TRP A 152 3.77 -12.28 -3.72
CA TRP A 152 2.68 -11.81 -2.87
C TRP A 152 1.33 -12.36 -3.35
N GLU A 153 1.11 -12.39 -4.67
CA GLU A 153 -0.10 -12.98 -5.24
C GLU A 153 -0.24 -14.44 -4.85
N ASN A 154 0.86 -15.17 -4.83
CA ASN A 154 0.82 -16.57 -4.41
C ASN A 154 0.38 -16.71 -2.96
N LEU A 155 0.83 -15.80 -2.10
CA LEU A 155 0.40 -15.78 -0.71
C LEU A 155 -1.10 -15.50 -0.58
N LEU A 156 -1.62 -14.61 -1.42
CA LEU A 156 -3.05 -14.33 -1.43
C LEU A 156 -3.87 -15.55 -1.82
N LYS A 157 -3.38 -16.32 -2.77
CA LYS A 157 -4.10 -17.48 -3.28
C LYS A 157 -4.08 -18.66 -2.32
N THR A 158 -3.13 -18.71 -1.40
CA THR A 158 -3.03 -19.80 -0.44
C THR A 158 -3.79 -19.57 0.86
N ASP A 159 -4.30 -18.39 1.05
CA ASP A 159 -5.08 -18.03 2.23
C ASP A 159 -6.55 -18.42 2.12
#